data_d0560f2c9b42e9faa30693b46b5a4108
#
_entry.id   d0560f2c9b42e9faa30693b46b5a4108
#
_cell.length_a   1.000
_cell.length_b   1.000
_cell.length_c   1.000
_cell.angle_alpha   90.00
_cell.angle_beta   90.00
_cell.angle_gamma   90.00
#
_symmetry.space_group_name_H-M   'P 1'
#
loop_
_entity.id
_entity.type
_entity.pdbx_description
1 polymer ?
#
loop_
_entity_poly.entity_id
_entity_poly.type
_entity_poly.pdbx_seq_one_letter_code
_entity_poly.pdbx_strand_id
1 'polypeptide(L)'
;VKSTGKPVVILLVTGRPMTIAPETQAADGLLVTWHPGSMGGAALADVLSGDYNPSGRLSITFPLCLGQIPIHYNYKSTGRPHLNPDSDAKYLSRYLRTPNEPLFAFGEGLSYTDFSYSDLEVSSQKVKLGANVQVNVKVTNTGSRGGEEVVQLYLKDVVGSRTRPV
;
A
#
# COMPACT_ATOMS: atom_id res chain seq x y z
N VAL A 1 27.31 -0.79 -3.37
CA VAL A 1 27.06 0.64 -3.10
C VAL A 1 26.83 0.85 -1.60
N LYS A 2 25.89 0.15 -0.95
CA LYS A 2 25.60 0.33 0.48
C LYS A 2 26.83 0.19 1.39
N SER A 3 27.79 -0.68 1.05
CA SER A 3 29.05 -0.86 1.78
C SER A 3 29.95 0.38 1.85
N THR A 4 29.70 1.39 1.05
CA THR A 4 30.43 2.67 1.10
C THR A 4 29.95 3.62 2.19
N GLY A 5 28.89 3.26 2.93
CA GLY A 5 28.28 4.09 3.97
C GLY A 5 27.51 5.31 3.45
N LYS A 6 27.29 5.42 2.15
CA LYS A 6 26.52 6.51 1.55
C LYS A 6 25.02 6.13 1.47
N PRO A 7 24.11 7.12 1.60
CA PRO A 7 22.70 6.90 1.35
C PRO A 7 22.44 6.33 -0.05
N VAL A 8 21.52 5.39 -0.14
CA VAL A 8 21.16 4.71 -1.38
C VAL A 8 19.66 4.86 -1.63
N VAL A 9 19.30 5.50 -2.74
CA VAL A 9 17.92 5.55 -3.24
C VAL A 9 17.82 4.68 -4.48
N ILE A 10 16.84 3.78 -4.49
CA ILE A 10 16.54 2.89 -5.61
C ILE A 10 15.34 3.44 -6.37
N LEU A 11 15.50 3.64 -7.66
CA LEU A 11 14.44 3.97 -8.61
C LEU A 11 14.06 2.69 -9.36
N LEU A 12 12.87 2.17 -9.08
CA LEU A 12 12.38 0.93 -9.67
C LEU A 12 11.52 1.24 -10.91
N VAL A 13 12.09 1.06 -12.10
CA VAL A 13 11.35 1.15 -13.37
C VAL A 13 10.86 -0.24 -13.73
N THR A 14 9.57 -0.47 -13.67
CA THR A 14 8.98 -1.80 -13.90
C THR A 14 7.53 -1.69 -14.37
N GLY A 15 7.07 -2.66 -15.15
CA GLY A 15 5.66 -2.77 -15.58
C GLY A 15 4.83 -3.71 -14.70
N ARG A 16 5.40 -4.27 -13.64
CA ARG A 16 4.72 -5.25 -12.75
C ARG A 16 5.32 -5.24 -11.34
N PRO A 17 4.60 -5.75 -10.32
CA PRO A 17 5.18 -6.05 -9.02
C PRO A 17 6.32 -7.07 -9.14
N MET A 18 7.34 -6.87 -8.33
CA MET A 18 8.51 -7.74 -8.28
C MET A 18 8.82 -8.13 -6.84
N THR A 19 9.54 -9.23 -6.65
CA THR A 19 10.11 -9.61 -5.35
C THR A 19 11.40 -8.81 -5.13
N ILE A 20 11.33 -7.75 -4.36
CA ILE A 20 12.41 -6.77 -4.13
C ILE A 20 12.78 -6.61 -2.65
N ALA A 21 12.52 -7.64 -1.85
CA ALA A 21 12.84 -7.57 -0.43
C ALA A 21 14.33 -7.30 -0.14
N PRO A 22 15.31 -7.91 -0.85
CA PRO A 22 16.73 -7.60 -0.66
C PRO A 22 17.08 -6.14 -1.01
N GLU A 23 16.50 -5.61 -2.09
CA GLU A 23 16.69 -4.25 -2.55
C GLU A 23 16.13 -3.26 -1.52
N THR A 24 14.94 -3.55 -1.00
CA THR A 24 14.29 -2.73 0.03
C THR A 24 15.14 -2.65 1.31
N GLN A 25 15.75 -3.75 1.73
CA GLN A 25 16.64 -3.79 2.90
C GLN A 25 17.96 -3.03 2.64
N ALA A 26 18.41 -2.99 1.41
CA ALA A 26 19.64 -2.31 1.02
C ALA A 26 19.46 -0.81 0.77
N ALA A 27 18.26 -0.32 0.55
CA ALA A 27 17.95 1.07 0.23
C ALA A 27 17.62 1.89 1.48
N ASP A 28 17.95 3.18 1.44
CA ASP A 28 17.45 4.18 2.39
C ASP A 28 16.17 4.84 1.86
N GLY A 29 15.92 4.74 0.56
CA GLY A 29 14.70 5.14 -0.11
C GLY A 29 14.43 4.27 -1.33
N LEU A 30 13.17 3.98 -1.59
CA LEU A 30 12.72 3.23 -2.76
C LEU A 30 11.57 3.98 -3.42
N LEU A 31 11.70 4.25 -4.70
CA LEU A 31 10.68 4.89 -5.53
C LEU A 31 10.26 3.97 -6.66
N VAL A 32 8.99 3.55 -6.66
CA VAL A 32 8.40 2.79 -7.76
C VAL A 32 7.89 3.77 -8.80
N THR A 33 8.53 3.79 -9.95
CA THR A 33 8.28 4.80 -10.99
C THR A 33 7.44 4.28 -12.15
N TRP A 34 7.17 2.99 -12.17
CA TRP A 34 6.54 2.31 -13.31
C TRP A 34 7.26 2.62 -14.62
N HIS A 35 6.52 3.05 -15.65
CA HIS A 35 7.05 3.57 -16.92
C HIS A 35 6.78 5.07 -16.99
N PRO A 36 7.70 5.92 -16.51
CA PRO A 36 7.43 7.34 -16.28
C PRO A 36 7.32 8.20 -17.56
N GLY A 37 7.59 7.63 -18.73
CA GLY A 37 7.49 8.33 -20.00
C GLY A 37 8.61 9.36 -20.24
N SER A 38 8.43 10.23 -21.23
CA SER A 38 9.47 11.18 -21.69
C SER A 38 9.83 12.26 -20.67
N MET A 39 8.90 12.64 -19.79
CA MET A 39 9.14 13.63 -18.72
C MET A 39 9.61 12.99 -17.40
N GLY A 40 9.84 11.68 -17.39
CA GLY A 40 10.19 10.93 -16.18
C GLY A 40 11.45 11.42 -15.50
N GLY A 41 12.46 11.81 -16.26
CA GLY A 41 13.72 12.34 -15.71
C GLY A 41 13.52 13.60 -14.88
N ALA A 42 12.78 14.57 -15.41
CA ALA A 42 12.45 15.81 -14.69
C ALA A 42 11.61 15.53 -13.45
N ALA A 43 10.54 14.75 -13.59
CA ALA A 43 9.67 14.40 -12.46
C ALA A 43 10.43 13.67 -11.33
N LEU A 44 11.34 12.77 -11.67
CA LEU A 44 12.18 12.08 -10.68
C LEU A 44 13.17 13.05 -10.00
N ALA A 45 13.74 13.99 -10.73
CA ALA A 45 14.60 15.02 -10.14
C ALA A 45 13.84 15.84 -9.11
N ASP A 46 12.64 16.33 -9.44
CA ASP A 46 11.80 17.13 -8.56
C ASP A 46 11.42 16.36 -7.27
N VAL A 47 11.10 15.07 -7.39
CA VAL A 47 10.85 14.23 -6.21
C VAL A 47 12.10 14.05 -5.37
N LEU A 48 13.24 13.72 -5.98
CA LEU A 48 14.49 13.45 -5.26
C LEU A 48 15.08 14.69 -4.60
N SER A 49 14.95 15.87 -5.23
CA SER A 49 15.37 17.15 -4.64
C SER A 49 14.41 17.63 -3.55
N GLY A 50 13.17 17.11 -3.56
CA GLY A 50 12.12 17.55 -2.68
C GLY A 50 11.34 18.76 -3.19
N ASP A 51 11.51 19.16 -4.43
CA ASP A 51 10.72 20.23 -5.05
C ASP A 51 9.25 19.79 -5.24
N TYR A 52 9.05 18.49 -5.44
CA TYR A 52 7.72 17.89 -5.44
C TYR A 52 7.59 16.84 -4.32
N ASN A 53 6.49 16.90 -3.57
CA ASN A 53 6.16 15.92 -2.54
C ASN A 53 5.38 14.75 -3.17
N PRO A 54 5.91 13.50 -3.17
CA PRO A 54 5.22 12.38 -3.79
C PRO A 54 3.90 12.07 -3.08
N SER A 55 2.83 11.94 -3.85
CA SER A 55 1.49 11.59 -3.37
C SER A 55 1.00 10.22 -3.84
N GLY A 56 1.72 9.60 -4.77
CA GLY A 56 1.34 8.31 -5.34
C GLY A 56 1.25 7.20 -4.31
N ARG A 57 0.26 6.31 -4.51
CA ARG A 57 0.08 5.08 -3.74
C ARG A 57 0.14 3.89 -4.67
N LEU A 58 0.61 2.75 -4.17
CA LEU A 58 0.71 1.53 -4.97
C LEU A 58 -0.68 1.07 -5.43
N SER A 59 -0.84 0.91 -6.73
CA SER A 59 -2.07 0.41 -7.37
C SER A 59 -2.14 -1.11 -7.44
N ILE A 60 -1.13 -1.80 -6.91
CA ILE A 60 -1.05 -3.26 -6.87
C ILE A 60 -0.14 -3.71 -5.72
N THR A 61 -0.46 -4.85 -5.13
CA THR A 61 0.30 -5.46 -4.04
C THR A 61 1.65 -6.01 -4.52
N PHE A 62 2.74 -5.73 -3.81
CA PHE A 62 4.06 -6.29 -4.06
C PHE A 62 4.27 -7.51 -3.16
N PRO A 63 4.59 -8.68 -3.72
CA PRO A 63 4.83 -9.89 -2.94
C PRO A 63 6.19 -9.83 -2.23
N LEU A 64 6.27 -10.43 -1.05
CA LEU A 64 7.53 -10.64 -0.34
C LEU A 64 8.38 -11.71 -1.04
N CYS A 65 7.74 -12.75 -1.57
CA CYS A 65 8.39 -13.81 -2.33
C CYS A 65 7.46 -14.37 -3.42
N LEU A 66 8.02 -15.08 -4.38
CA LEU A 66 7.27 -15.68 -5.50
C LEU A 66 6.18 -16.66 -5.03
N GLY A 67 6.40 -17.35 -3.92
CA GLY A 67 5.43 -18.30 -3.37
C GLY A 67 4.13 -17.69 -2.88
N GLN A 68 4.07 -16.36 -2.72
CA GLN A 68 2.84 -15.66 -2.34
C GLN A 68 1.92 -15.36 -3.54
N ILE A 69 2.39 -15.50 -4.78
CA ILE A 69 1.61 -15.13 -5.97
C ILE A 69 0.60 -16.24 -6.29
N PRO A 70 -0.68 -15.89 -6.54
CA PRO A 70 -1.26 -14.54 -6.60
C PRO A 70 -1.52 -13.94 -5.21
N ILE A 71 -1.21 -12.66 -5.05
CA ILE A 71 -1.50 -11.90 -3.83
C ILE A 71 -2.16 -10.56 -4.19
N HIS A 72 -3.27 -10.24 -3.52
CA HIS A 72 -4.04 -9.02 -3.78
C HIS A 72 -4.81 -8.59 -2.53
N TYR A 73 -5.10 -7.29 -2.41
CA TYR A 73 -5.67 -6.68 -1.21
C TYR A 73 -7.04 -7.24 -0.82
N ASN A 74 -7.82 -7.72 -1.78
CA ASN A 74 -9.18 -8.20 -1.59
C ASN A 74 -9.27 -9.72 -1.35
N TYR A 75 -8.22 -10.32 -0.83
CA TYR A 75 -8.19 -11.73 -0.46
C TYR A 75 -9.24 -12.02 0.62
N LYS A 76 -10.06 -13.05 0.39
CA LYS A 76 -11.01 -13.51 1.41
C LYS A 76 -10.29 -14.30 2.49
N SER A 77 -10.72 -14.12 3.74
CA SER A 77 -10.30 -14.98 4.82
C SER A 77 -10.69 -16.44 4.54
N THR A 78 -9.78 -17.33 4.78
CA THR A 78 -10.03 -18.79 4.70
C THR A 78 -10.69 -19.29 5.98
N GLY A 79 -11.10 -20.56 6.02
CA GLY A 79 -11.79 -21.15 7.16
C GLY A 79 -10.96 -21.24 8.46
N ARG A 80 -9.64 -21.08 8.38
CA ARG A 80 -8.72 -21.07 9.53
C ARG A 80 -7.67 -20.00 9.37
N PRO A 81 -8.07 -18.72 9.43
CA PRO A 81 -7.14 -17.63 9.19
C PRO A 81 -6.06 -17.54 10.27
N HIS A 82 -4.86 -17.21 9.87
CA HIS A 82 -3.74 -16.91 10.77
C HIS A 82 -3.84 -15.43 11.19
N LEU A 83 -4.55 -15.17 12.27
CA LEU A 83 -4.82 -13.80 12.75
C LEU A 83 -3.77 -13.29 13.75
N ASN A 84 -2.99 -14.19 14.34
CA ASN A 84 -1.90 -13.83 15.24
C ASN A 84 -0.59 -14.33 14.66
N PRO A 85 0.30 -13.43 14.19
CA PRO A 85 1.60 -13.79 13.61
C PRO A 85 2.48 -14.66 14.51
N ASP A 86 2.33 -14.52 15.83
CA ASP A 86 3.11 -15.25 16.82
C ASP A 86 2.55 -16.64 17.15
N SER A 87 1.44 -17.03 16.52
CA SER A 87 0.78 -18.30 16.79
C SER A 87 1.43 -19.45 16.02
N ASP A 88 1.94 -20.45 16.75
CA ASP A 88 2.41 -21.72 16.19
C ASP A 88 1.31 -22.78 16.07
N ALA A 89 0.05 -22.41 16.22
CA ALA A 89 -1.07 -23.33 16.13
C ALA A 89 -1.07 -24.08 14.79
N LYS A 90 -1.34 -25.39 14.85
CA LYS A 90 -1.41 -26.24 13.67
C LYS A 90 -2.68 -25.98 12.87
N TYR A 91 -2.62 -26.30 11.58
CA TYR A 91 -3.77 -26.26 10.66
C TYR A 91 -4.33 -24.84 10.39
N LEU A 92 -3.53 -23.81 10.57
CA LEU A 92 -3.85 -22.46 10.14
C LEU A 92 -3.49 -22.23 8.66
N SER A 93 -4.23 -21.35 8.00
CA SER A 93 -3.95 -20.94 6.61
C SER A 93 -2.79 -19.95 6.60
N ARG A 94 -1.57 -20.48 6.57
CA ARG A 94 -0.34 -19.69 6.55
C ARG A 94 0.74 -20.34 5.70
N TYR A 95 1.67 -19.53 5.24
CA TYR A 95 2.95 -20.03 4.73
C TYR A 95 3.81 -20.51 5.92
N LEU A 96 4.60 -21.55 5.71
CA LEU A 96 5.44 -22.11 6.78
C LEU A 96 6.74 -21.33 7.02
N ARG A 97 7.24 -20.64 5.99
CA ARG A 97 8.55 -19.98 6.01
C ARG A 97 8.49 -18.50 5.64
N THR A 98 7.32 -17.98 5.40
CA THR A 98 7.10 -16.62 4.93
C THR A 98 5.84 -16.08 5.60
N PRO A 99 5.79 -14.82 6.01
CA PRO A 99 4.57 -14.19 6.49
C PRO A 99 3.46 -14.25 5.43
N ASN A 100 2.22 -14.12 5.86
CA ASN A 100 1.09 -13.99 4.94
C ASN A 100 1.02 -12.58 4.33
N GLU A 101 1.58 -11.60 5.04
CA GLU A 101 1.61 -10.20 4.65
C GLU A 101 2.50 -9.99 3.43
N PRO A 102 2.13 -9.10 2.51
CA PRO A 102 2.96 -8.74 1.38
C PRO A 102 4.19 -7.93 1.80
N LEU A 103 5.10 -7.68 0.87
CA LEU A 103 6.20 -6.73 1.06
C LEU A 103 5.67 -5.30 1.15
N PHE A 104 4.79 -4.92 0.19
CA PHE A 104 4.05 -3.67 0.20
C PHE A 104 2.60 -3.93 -0.19
N ALA A 105 1.66 -3.39 0.56
CA ALA A 105 0.25 -3.56 0.30
C ALA A 105 -0.24 -2.64 -0.85
N PHE A 106 -1.35 -3.01 -1.47
CA PHE A 106 -2.11 -2.09 -2.30
C PHE A 106 -2.46 -0.82 -1.51
N GLY A 107 -2.31 0.33 -2.11
CA GLY A 107 -2.60 1.61 -1.47
C GLY A 107 -1.46 2.15 -0.58
N GLU A 108 -0.38 1.40 -0.40
CA GLU A 108 0.78 1.83 0.39
C GLU A 108 1.62 2.88 -0.35
N GLY A 109 2.20 3.78 0.41
CA GLY A 109 3.12 4.80 -0.07
C GLY A 109 3.38 5.85 1.01
N LEU A 110 4.51 6.55 0.87
CA LEU A 110 4.96 7.57 1.80
C LEU A 110 4.86 8.96 1.18
N SER A 111 4.79 9.96 2.02
CA SER A 111 4.83 11.38 1.68
C SER A 111 5.98 12.04 2.44
N TYR A 112 6.41 13.23 2.02
CA TYR A 112 7.34 14.07 2.78
C TYR A 112 6.64 14.92 3.86
N THR A 113 5.34 14.71 4.05
CA THR A 113 4.55 15.30 5.13
C THR A 113 3.62 14.23 5.72
N ASP A 114 3.03 14.52 6.85
CA ASP A 114 2.12 13.62 7.55
C ASP A 114 0.69 14.13 7.45
N PHE A 115 -0.25 13.18 7.32
CA PHE A 115 -1.68 13.46 7.31
C PHE A 115 -2.37 12.70 8.45
N SER A 116 -3.25 13.37 9.15
CA SER A 116 -4.14 12.77 10.14
C SER A 116 -5.57 12.72 9.64
N TYR A 117 -6.27 11.66 10.01
CA TYR A 117 -7.66 11.43 9.69
C TYR A 117 -8.49 11.51 10.97
N SER A 118 -9.55 12.30 10.97
CA SER A 118 -10.47 12.46 12.10
C SER A 118 -11.91 12.61 11.63
N ASP A 119 -12.84 12.61 12.59
CA ASP A 119 -14.23 12.94 12.37
C ASP A 119 -14.88 12.07 11.27
N LEU A 120 -14.59 10.76 11.26
CA LEU A 120 -15.21 9.83 10.32
C LEU A 120 -16.71 9.68 10.65
N GLU A 121 -17.54 10.10 9.73
CA GLU A 121 -18.99 10.04 9.85
C GLU A 121 -19.61 9.27 8.68
N VAL A 122 -20.59 8.44 8.99
CA VAL A 122 -21.40 7.73 8.00
C VAL A 122 -22.85 8.15 8.18
N SER A 123 -23.49 8.60 7.12
CA SER A 123 -24.84 9.19 7.16
C SER A 123 -25.91 8.24 7.72
N SER A 124 -25.73 6.94 7.60
CA SER A 124 -26.64 5.94 8.18
C SER A 124 -25.95 4.58 8.35
N GLN A 125 -26.20 3.92 9.48
CA GLN A 125 -25.73 2.55 9.73
C GLN A 125 -26.61 1.48 9.05
N LYS A 126 -27.82 1.84 8.64
CA LYS A 126 -28.77 0.95 7.98
C LYS A 126 -29.40 1.66 6.80
N VAL A 127 -29.23 1.12 5.62
CA VAL A 127 -29.75 1.69 4.38
C VAL A 127 -30.53 0.62 3.59
N LYS A 128 -31.50 1.06 2.82
CA LYS A 128 -32.19 0.19 1.86
C LYS A 128 -31.29 -0.07 0.67
N LEU A 129 -31.45 -1.21 0.04
CA LEU A 129 -30.77 -1.53 -1.20
C LEU A 129 -31.03 -0.45 -2.24
N GLY A 130 -29.97 0.04 -2.88
CA GLY A 130 -30.03 1.11 -3.88
C GLY A 130 -30.02 2.53 -3.29
N ALA A 131 -30.02 2.71 -1.99
CA ALA A 131 -29.88 4.03 -1.38
C ALA A 131 -28.40 4.45 -1.30
N ASN A 132 -28.16 5.77 -1.35
CA ASN A 132 -26.84 6.34 -1.21
C ASN A 132 -26.45 6.43 0.26
N VAL A 133 -25.17 6.20 0.54
CA VAL A 133 -24.53 6.44 1.82
C VAL A 133 -23.48 7.54 1.64
N GLN A 134 -23.55 8.56 2.47
CA GLN A 134 -22.52 9.60 2.52
C GLN A 134 -21.52 9.27 3.63
N VAL A 135 -20.25 9.35 3.28
CA VAL A 135 -19.13 9.18 4.21
C VAL A 135 -18.33 10.47 4.22
N ASN A 136 -18.15 11.06 5.39
CA ASN A 136 -17.36 12.26 5.60
C ASN A 136 -16.13 11.90 6.45
N VAL A 137 -15.00 12.51 6.12
CA VAL A 137 -13.78 12.40 6.91
C VAL A 137 -13.02 13.72 6.82
N LYS A 138 -12.42 14.12 7.91
CA LYS A 138 -11.54 15.27 7.95
C LYS A 138 -10.10 14.82 7.79
N VAL A 139 -9.41 15.34 6.77
CA VAL A 139 -7.99 15.10 6.53
C VAL A 139 -7.23 16.39 6.85
N THR A 140 -6.23 16.28 7.70
CA THR A 140 -5.41 17.41 8.14
C THR A 140 -3.94 17.11 7.85
N ASN A 141 -3.26 18.00 7.14
CA ASN A 141 -1.81 17.94 7.02
C ASN A 141 -1.21 18.39 8.35
N THR A 142 -0.50 17.51 9.04
CA THR A 142 0.12 17.76 10.35
C THR A 142 1.61 18.02 10.27
N GLY A 143 2.21 17.86 9.09
CA GLY A 143 3.62 18.16 8.85
C GLY A 143 3.86 19.60 8.42
N SER A 144 5.10 19.89 8.09
CA SER A 144 5.56 21.25 7.75
C SER A 144 5.58 21.55 6.24
N ARG A 145 5.29 20.56 5.39
CA ARG A 145 5.32 20.69 3.92
C ARG A 145 3.92 20.59 3.33
N GLY A 146 3.67 21.31 2.26
CA GLY A 146 2.51 21.07 1.42
C GLY A 146 2.55 19.66 0.79
N GLY A 147 1.38 19.08 0.56
CA GLY A 147 1.28 17.76 -0.05
C GLY A 147 -0.14 17.42 -0.44
N GLU A 148 -0.24 16.37 -1.26
CA GLU A 148 -1.50 15.77 -1.68
C GLU A 148 -1.67 14.43 -1.01
N GLU A 149 -2.89 14.04 -0.66
CA GLU A 149 -3.19 12.76 -0.03
C GLU A 149 -4.22 11.98 -0.84
N VAL A 150 -3.95 10.70 -1.08
CA VAL A 150 -4.89 9.79 -1.71
C VAL A 150 -5.75 9.13 -0.64
N VAL A 151 -6.94 9.69 -0.41
CA VAL A 151 -7.90 9.13 0.53
C VAL A 151 -8.52 7.86 -0.06
N GLN A 152 -8.39 6.74 0.66
CA GLN A 152 -8.88 5.45 0.21
C GLN A 152 -10.09 5.04 1.05
N LEU A 153 -11.21 4.74 0.39
CA LEU A 153 -12.42 4.22 1.01
C LEU A 153 -12.64 2.75 0.60
N TYR A 154 -12.72 1.88 1.58
CA TYR A 154 -12.94 0.45 1.36
C TYR A 154 -14.32 0.03 1.87
N LEU A 155 -15.04 -0.74 1.06
CA LEU A 155 -16.28 -1.38 1.43
C LEU A 155 -16.07 -2.89 1.55
N LYS A 156 -16.36 -3.45 2.72
CA LYS A 156 -16.29 -4.89 2.97
C LYS A 156 -17.68 -5.50 3.06
N ASP A 157 -18.02 -6.34 2.09
CA ASP A 157 -19.19 -7.23 2.19
C ASP A 157 -18.83 -8.46 3.02
N VAL A 158 -19.36 -8.55 4.23
CA VAL A 158 -19.00 -9.58 5.22
C VAL A 158 -19.50 -10.97 4.83
N VAL A 159 -20.64 -11.04 4.14
CA VAL A 159 -21.29 -12.30 3.72
C VAL A 159 -21.37 -12.48 2.20
N GLY A 160 -20.68 -11.64 1.45
CA GLY A 160 -20.65 -11.71 0.00
C GLY A 160 -20.12 -13.06 -0.52
N SER A 161 -20.84 -13.66 -1.44
CA SER A 161 -20.44 -14.93 -2.08
C SER A 161 -19.23 -14.78 -2.99
N ARG A 162 -18.95 -13.56 -3.45
CA ARG A 162 -17.83 -13.22 -4.35
C ARG A 162 -17.15 -11.94 -3.91
N THR A 163 -15.83 -11.90 -4.04
CA THR A 163 -15.07 -10.66 -3.95
C THR A 163 -15.35 -9.81 -5.19
N ARG A 164 -15.64 -8.54 -4.99
CA ARG A 164 -15.86 -7.56 -6.05
C ARG A 164 -14.92 -6.39 -5.82
N PRO A 165 -13.70 -6.45 -6.38
CA PRO A 165 -12.83 -5.28 -6.37
C PRO A 165 -13.46 -4.18 -7.24
N VAL A 166 -13.33 -2.96 -6.81
CA VAL A 166 -13.77 -1.77 -7.55
C VAL A 166 -12.57 -1.22 -8.31
#